data_e18afa620175a94f53060250a280a5c4
#
_entry.id   e18afa620175a94f53060250a280a5c4
#
_cell.length_a   1.000
_cell.length_b   1.000
_cell.length_c   1.000
_cell.angle_alpha   90.00
_cell.angle_beta   90.00
_cell.angle_gamma   90.00
#
_symmetry.space_group_name_H-M   'P 1'
#
loop_
_entity.id
_entity.type
_entity.pdbx_description
1 polymer ?
#
loop_
_entity_poly.entity_id
_entity_poly.type
_entity_poly.pdbx_seq_one_letter_code
_entity_poly.pdbx_strand_id
1 'polypeptide(L)'
;MPCVLAIADCISCSNPAVHADLEQCLNEPAAYAARFAERFKERGINAAACDADTLCWIAMVDELEAVHDLIGVDSSSEPEDFLWAVSRLNGGEKPDLSGLDLSEDEDVFQWCAVCNAYLRQQDMLLCGVDIDSDDLQLILVTTAEY
;
A
#
# COMPACT_ATOMS: atom_id res chain seq x y z
N MET A 1 5.43 18.70 3.10
CA MET A 1 4.59 17.59 3.53
C MET A 1 3.08 17.60 3.20
N PRO A 2 2.52 18.57 2.48
CA PRO A 2 1.17 18.40 1.93
C PRO A 2 1.04 17.19 0.98
N CYS A 3 2.18 16.65 0.53
CA CYS A 3 2.23 15.56 -0.44
C CYS A 3 1.73 14.21 0.12
N VAL A 4 2.09 13.84 1.36
CA VAL A 4 1.73 12.53 1.94
C VAL A 4 0.22 12.37 2.06
N LEU A 5 -0.47 13.40 2.56
CA LEU A 5 -1.92 13.37 2.72
C LEU A 5 -2.64 13.30 1.36
N ALA A 6 -2.18 14.08 0.38
CA ALA A 6 -2.75 14.06 -0.96
C ALA A 6 -2.51 12.71 -1.68
N ILE A 7 -1.36 12.08 -1.47
CA ILE A 7 -1.07 10.75 -2.00
C ILE A 7 -1.99 9.71 -1.35
N ALA A 8 -2.11 9.74 -0.02
CA ALA A 8 -2.97 8.82 0.70
C ALA A 8 -4.45 8.98 0.31
N ASP A 9 -4.93 10.20 0.17
CA ASP A 9 -6.30 10.50 -0.29
C ASP A 9 -6.56 9.97 -1.69
N CYS A 10 -5.58 10.09 -2.59
CA CYS A 10 -5.66 9.53 -3.93
C CYS A 10 -5.76 8.00 -3.89
N ILE A 11 -4.86 7.33 -3.17
CA ILE A 11 -4.81 5.85 -3.10
C ILE A 11 -6.05 5.28 -2.39
N SER A 12 -6.47 5.91 -1.29
CA SER A 12 -7.59 5.43 -0.46
C SER A 12 -8.97 5.94 -0.92
N CYS A 13 -9.05 6.60 -2.06
CA CYS A 13 -10.27 7.28 -2.53
C CYS A 13 -10.86 8.22 -1.46
N SER A 14 -10.00 8.97 -0.79
CA SER A 14 -10.34 9.89 0.30
C SER A 14 -11.04 9.21 1.47
N ASN A 15 -10.54 8.03 1.87
CA ASN A 15 -11.03 7.32 3.05
C ASN A 15 -10.89 8.21 4.30
N PRO A 16 -12.00 8.56 4.98
CA PRO A 16 -11.95 9.52 6.07
C PRO A 16 -11.17 9.04 7.31
N ALA A 17 -11.03 7.73 7.51
CA ALA A 17 -10.24 7.18 8.62
C ALA A 17 -8.75 7.34 8.33
N VAL A 18 -8.29 6.99 7.13
CA VAL A 18 -6.90 7.18 6.68
C VAL A 18 -6.53 8.66 6.75
N HIS A 19 -7.39 9.54 6.21
CA HIS A 19 -7.18 10.98 6.23
C HIS A 19 -7.01 11.52 7.66
N ALA A 20 -7.92 11.18 8.58
CA ALA A 20 -7.90 11.66 9.96
C ALA A 20 -6.66 11.20 10.74
N ASP A 21 -6.23 9.94 10.56
CA ASP A 21 -5.07 9.39 11.24
C ASP A 21 -3.77 10.00 10.71
N LEU A 22 -3.67 10.26 9.40
CA LEU A 22 -2.53 10.97 8.82
C LEU A 22 -2.50 12.46 9.19
N GLU A 23 -3.65 13.12 9.25
CA GLU A 23 -3.76 14.50 9.74
C GLU A 23 -3.29 14.60 11.21
N GLN A 24 -3.65 13.60 12.05
CA GLN A 24 -3.10 13.51 13.41
C GLN A 24 -1.58 13.33 13.40
N CYS A 25 -1.04 12.46 12.56
CA CYS A 25 0.41 12.26 12.46
C CYS A 25 1.14 13.54 12.06
N LEU A 26 0.60 14.30 11.11
CA LEU A 26 1.18 15.56 10.64
C LEU A 26 1.16 16.66 11.71
N ASN A 27 0.06 16.80 12.45
CA ASN A 27 -0.14 17.88 13.41
C ASN A 27 0.40 17.53 14.81
N GLU A 28 0.30 16.26 15.22
CA GLU A 28 0.63 15.76 16.56
C GLU A 28 1.43 14.45 16.49
N PRO A 29 2.64 14.42 15.88
CA PRO A 29 3.38 13.18 15.62
C PRO A 29 3.66 12.35 16.87
N ALA A 30 3.92 13.00 18.02
CA ALA A 30 4.15 12.29 19.28
C ALA A 30 2.87 11.60 19.80
N ALA A 31 1.70 12.22 19.63
CA ALA A 31 0.41 11.63 20.02
C ALA A 31 0.05 10.45 19.12
N TYR A 32 0.29 10.58 17.81
CA TYR A 32 0.13 9.50 16.85
C TYR A 32 1.04 8.31 17.19
N ALA A 33 2.34 8.56 17.41
CA ALA A 33 3.30 7.52 17.77
C ALA A 33 2.94 6.80 19.09
N ALA A 34 2.42 7.53 20.07
CA ALA A 34 1.96 6.95 21.35
C ALA A 34 0.72 6.08 21.17
N ARG A 35 -0.24 6.52 20.33
CA ARG A 35 -1.47 5.77 20.01
C ARG A 35 -1.16 4.44 19.34
N PHE A 36 -0.18 4.40 18.46
CA PHE A 36 0.21 3.22 17.68
C PHE A 36 1.53 2.58 18.13
N ALA A 37 1.91 2.76 19.40
CA ALA A 37 3.21 2.35 19.94
C ALA A 37 3.52 0.85 19.72
N GLU A 38 2.52 -0.04 19.86
CA GLU A 38 2.73 -1.48 19.64
C GLU A 38 3.03 -1.79 18.18
N ARG A 39 2.39 -1.10 17.22
CA ARG A 39 2.65 -1.26 15.77
C ARG A 39 4.11 -0.93 15.43
N PHE A 40 4.64 0.18 15.96
CA PHE A 40 6.05 0.56 15.78
C PHE A 40 7.00 -0.43 16.44
N LYS A 41 6.65 -0.91 17.62
CA LYS A 41 7.45 -1.89 18.37
C LYS A 41 7.54 -3.24 17.63
N GLU A 42 6.45 -3.74 17.07
CA GLU A 42 6.39 -4.97 16.27
C GLU A 42 7.30 -4.90 15.04
N ARG A 43 7.41 -3.72 14.43
CA ARG A 43 8.32 -3.45 13.30
C ARG A 43 9.76 -3.15 13.75
N GLY A 44 10.06 -3.10 15.04
CA GLY A 44 11.38 -2.73 15.56
C GLY A 44 11.72 -1.25 15.32
N ILE A 45 10.73 -0.38 15.08
CA ILE A 45 10.91 1.05 14.81
C ILE A 45 10.83 1.85 16.10
N ASN A 46 11.85 2.68 16.34
CA ASN A 46 11.81 3.69 17.41
C ASN A 46 11.19 4.99 16.87
N ALA A 47 9.88 5.12 16.97
CA ALA A 47 9.14 6.28 16.46
C ALA A 47 9.63 7.62 17.05
N ALA A 48 10.15 7.63 18.29
CA ALA A 48 10.70 8.83 18.91
C ALA A 48 12.04 9.28 18.31
N ALA A 49 12.73 8.39 17.60
CA ALA A 49 13.98 8.70 16.90
C ALA A 49 13.78 9.03 15.42
N CYS A 50 12.57 8.83 14.88
CA CYS A 50 12.23 9.19 13.52
C CYS A 50 12.06 10.72 13.40
N ASP A 51 12.54 11.29 12.29
CA ASP A 51 12.12 12.63 11.90
C ASP A 51 10.63 12.63 11.47
N ALA A 52 10.01 13.80 11.43
CA ALA A 52 8.59 13.92 11.16
C ALA A 52 8.21 13.41 9.75
N ASP A 53 9.10 13.57 8.78
CA ASP A 53 8.87 13.17 7.40
C ASP A 53 8.86 11.65 7.28
N THR A 54 9.85 10.99 7.87
CA THR A 54 9.93 9.52 7.95
C THR A 54 8.73 8.94 8.70
N LEU A 55 8.34 9.55 9.83
CA LEU A 55 7.20 9.08 10.60
C LEU A 55 5.89 9.17 9.80
N CYS A 56 5.66 10.28 9.09
CA CYS A 56 4.46 10.44 8.26
C CYS A 56 4.44 9.46 7.08
N TRP A 57 5.59 9.14 6.50
CA TRP A 57 5.69 8.15 5.43
C TRP A 57 5.34 6.75 5.93
N ILE A 58 5.89 6.34 7.08
CA ILE A 58 5.55 5.07 7.74
C ILE A 58 4.06 5.03 8.09
N ALA A 59 3.53 6.12 8.67
CA ALA A 59 2.11 6.23 9.00
C ALA A 59 1.21 6.05 7.77
N MET A 60 1.57 6.65 6.63
CA MET A 60 0.80 6.50 5.39
C MET A 60 0.74 5.02 4.95
N VAL A 61 1.86 4.33 4.96
CA VAL A 61 1.91 2.90 4.62
C VAL A 61 1.03 2.10 5.57
N ASP A 62 1.17 2.32 6.88
CA ASP A 62 0.41 1.59 7.91
C ASP A 62 -1.10 1.80 7.80
N GLU A 63 -1.54 3.04 7.56
CA GLU A 63 -2.97 3.35 7.45
C GLU A 63 -3.58 2.82 6.14
N LEU A 64 -2.84 2.86 5.03
CA LEU A 64 -3.27 2.26 3.76
C LEU A 64 -3.32 0.72 3.86
N GLU A 65 -2.35 0.10 4.53
CA GLU A 65 -2.32 -1.35 4.76
C GLU A 65 -3.50 -1.80 5.64
N ALA A 66 -3.84 -1.03 6.67
CA ALA A 66 -4.95 -1.33 7.59
C ALA A 66 -6.32 -1.39 6.89
N VAL A 67 -6.50 -0.66 5.79
CA VAL A 67 -7.74 -0.64 5.00
C VAL A 67 -7.65 -1.45 3.70
N HIS A 68 -6.54 -2.15 3.46
CA HIS A 68 -6.24 -2.92 2.25
C HIS A 68 -6.15 -2.08 0.97
N ASP A 69 -5.78 -0.83 1.08
CA ASP A 69 -5.44 0.03 -0.07
C ASP A 69 -3.95 -0.09 -0.45
N LEU A 70 -3.15 -0.71 0.41
CA LEU A 70 -1.78 -1.11 0.19
C LEU A 70 -1.55 -2.52 0.73
N ILE A 71 -0.69 -3.29 0.09
CA ILE A 71 -0.37 -4.66 0.50
C ILE A 71 1.09 -4.99 0.21
N GLY A 72 1.77 -5.60 1.17
CA GLY A 72 3.11 -6.15 1.02
C GLY A 72 3.07 -7.55 0.41
N VAL A 73 3.97 -7.81 -0.53
CA VAL A 73 4.16 -9.12 -1.16
C VAL A 73 5.64 -9.48 -1.08
N ASP A 74 5.93 -10.63 -0.45
CA ASP A 74 7.28 -11.19 -0.39
C ASP A 74 7.74 -11.65 -1.79
N SER A 75 9.00 -11.44 -2.11
CA SER A 75 9.60 -11.86 -3.38
C SER A 75 9.63 -13.39 -3.56
N SER A 76 9.48 -14.15 -2.47
CA SER A 76 9.38 -15.62 -2.47
C SER A 76 7.94 -16.14 -2.50
N SER A 77 6.94 -15.27 -2.67
CA SER A 77 5.53 -15.67 -2.76
C SER A 77 5.29 -16.60 -3.94
N GLU A 78 4.32 -17.51 -3.76
CA GLU A 78 3.81 -18.33 -4.86
C GLU A 78 2.76 -17.55 -5.67
N PRO A 79 2.50 -17.92 -6.96
CA PRO A 79 1.53 -17.22 -7.81
C PRO A 79 0.13 -17.09 -7.18
N GLU A 80 -0.34 -18.13 -6.52
CA GLU A 80 -1.65 -18.16 -5.87
C GLU A 80 -1.74 -17.16 -4.70
N ASP A 81 -0.69 -17.07 -3.88
CA ASP A 81 -0.60 -16.14 -2.76
C ASP A 81 -0.53 -14.70 -3.27
N PHE A 82 0.22 -14.46 -4.34
CA PHE A 82 0.27 -13.16 -5.01
C PHE A 82 -1.11 -12.74 -5.54
N LEU A 83 -1.81 -13.59 -6.27
CA LEU A 83 -3.16 -13.29 -6.78
C LEU A 83 -4.15 -13.05 -5.65
N TRP A 84 -4.08 -13.86 -4.60
CA TRP A 84 -4.91 -13.67 -3.41
C TRP A 84 -4.64 -12.30 -2.77
N ALA A 85 -3.39 -11.93 -2.63
CA ALA A 85 -2.99 -10.65 -2.09
C ALA A 85 -3.54 -9.49 -2.95
N VAL A 86 -3.29 -9.48 -4.25
CA VAL A 86 -3.78 -8.45 -5.17
C VAL A 86 -5.32 -8.38 -5.18
N SER A 87 -6.02 -9.52 -5.07
CA SER A 87 -7.48 -9.56 -5.03
C SER A 87 -8.11 -8.84 -3.82
N ARG A 88 -7.30 -8.57 -2.79
CA ARG A 88 -7.73 -7.86 -1.57
C ARG A 88 -7.57 -6.35 -1.66
N LEU A 89 -6.79 -5.86 -2.61
CA LEU A 89 -6.62 -4.42 -2.80
C LEU A 89 -7.95 -3.72 -3.12
N ASN A 90 -8.13 -2.56 -2.52
CA ASN A 90 -9.32 -1.72 -2.67
C ASN A 90 -8.95 -0.43 -3.42
N GLY A 91 -8.70 -0.46 -4.70
CA GLY A 91 -8.48 0.75 -5.49
C GLY A 91 -9.78 1.49 -5.88
N GLY A 92 -10.75 1.60 -4.93
CA GLY A 92 -12.09 2.10 -5.22
C GLY A 92 -13.03 1.01 -5.75
N GLU A 93 -12.55 0.16 -6.62
CA GLU A 93 -13.24 -1.06 -7.11
C GLU A 93 -12.32 -2.26 -6.95
N LYS A 94 -12.91 -3.44 -6.72
CA LYS A 94 -12.13 -4.67 -6.63
C LYS A 94 -11.73 -5.16 -8.01
N PRO A 95 -10.45 -5.56 -8.19
CA PRO A 95 -10.00 -6.11 -9.46
C PRO A 95 -10.65 -7.48 -9.71
N ASP A 96 -11.08 -7.72 -10.92
CA ASP A 96 -11.44 -9.07 -11.39
C ASP A 96 -10.16 -9.74 -11.93
N LEU A 97 -9.70 -10.79 -11.25
CA LEU A 97 -8.50 -11.55 -11.59
C LEU A 97 -8.84 -12.97 -12.07
N SER A 98 -10.11 -13.29 -12.28
CA SER A 98 -10.60 -14.65 -12.55
C SER A 98 -10.07 -15.29 -13.84
N GLY A 99 -9.52 -14.50 -14.74
CA GLY A 99 -8.94 -14.97 -16.01
C GLY A 99 -7.42 -15.03 -16.01
N LEU A 100 -6.76 -14.72 -14.88
CA LEU A 100 -5.30 -14.71 -14.79
C LEU A 100 -4.76 -16.07 -14.35
N ASP A 101 -3.76 -16.52 -15.10
CA ASP A 101 -2.91 -17.67 -14.78
C ASP A 101 -1.46 -17.19 -14.79
N LEU A 102 -0.78 -17.29 -13.64
CA LEU A 102 0.60 -16.85 -13.46
C LEU A 102 1.53 -18.07 -13.45
N SER A 103 2.65 -17.96 -14.15
CA SER A 103 3.62 -19.03 -14.21
C SER A 103 4.49 -19.08 -12.95
N GLU A 104 4.69 -20.29 -12.40
CA GLU A 104 5.63 -20.53 -11.29
C GLU A 104 7.10 -20.27 -11.68
N ASP A 105 7.40 -20.26 -12.98
CA ASP A 105 8.74 -19.98 -13.50
C ASP A 105 9.06 -18.48 -13.59
N GLU A 106 8.09 -17.61 -13.31
CA GLU A 106 8.20 -16.15 -13.33
C GLU A 106 8.32 -15.58 -11.91
N ASP A 107 8.90 -14.39 -11.81
CA ASP A 107 9.03 -13.67 -10.55
C ASP A 107 7.87 -12.67 -10.32
N VAL A 108 7.82 -12.09 -9.11
CA VAL A 108 6.78 -11.13 -8.67
C VAL A 108 6.67 -9.94 -9.62
N PHE A 109 7.78 -9.47 -10.20
CA PHE A 109 7.78 -8.34 -11.13
C PHE A 109 7.16 -8.70 -12.48
N GLN A 110 7.43 -9.91 -12.95
CA GLN A 110 6.82 -10.45 -14.17
C GLN A 110 5.32 -10.65 -13.96
N TRP A 111 4.89 -11.17 -12.80
CA TRP A 111 3.48 -11.28 -12.45
C TRP A 111 2.78 -9.91 -12.39
N CYS A 112 3.43 -8.88 -11.84
CA CYS A 112 2.90 -7.51 -11.88
C CYS A 112 2.67 -7.04 -13.31
N ALA A 113 3.58 -7.35 -14.23
CA ALA A 113 3.44 -6.98 -15.64
C ALA A 113 2.26 -7.71 -16.31
N VAL A 114 2.09 -9.01 -16.03
CA VAL A 114 0.95 -9.81 -16.52
C VAL A 114 -0.35 -9.27 -15.96
N CYS A 115 -0.42 -9.02 -14.64
CA CYS A 115 -1.58 -8.41 -13.99
C CYS A 115 -1.93 -7.07 -14.62
N ASN A 116 -0.95 -6.20 -14.87
CA ASN A 116 -1.18 -4.89 -15.46
C ASN A 116 -1.69 -4.95 -16.90
N ALA A 117 -1.23 -5.92 -17.69
CA ALA A 117 -1.79 -6.13 -19.04
C ALA A 117 -3.28 -6.48 -18.99
N TYR A 118 -3.71 -7.21 -17.96
CA TYR A 118 -5.10 -7.61 -17.74
C TYR A 118 -5.93 -6.48 -17.09
N LEU A 119 -5.43 -5.83 -16.04
CA LEU A 119 -6.11 -4.79 -15.28
C LEU A 119 -6.37 -3.52 -16.10
N ARG A 120 -5.53 -3.20 -17.10
CA ARG A 120 -5.77 -2.08 -18.03
C ARG A 120 -7.10 -2.19 -18.78
N GLN A 121 -7.62 -3.39 -18.98
CA GLN A 121 -8.94 -3.59 -19.58
C GLN A 121 -10.08 -3.23 -18.64
N GLN A 122 -9.77 -3.07 -17.36
CA GLN A 122 -10.67 -2.65 -16.29
C GLN A 122 -10.39 -1.21 -15.82
N ASP A 123 -9.61 -0.45 -16.59
CA ASP A 123 -9.16 0.91 -16.24
C ASP A 123 -8.40 0.99 -14.91
N MET A 124 -7.67 -0.08 -14.56
CA MET A 124 -6.88 -0.19 -13.34
C MET A 124 -5.40 -0.46 -13.62
N LEU A 125 -4.55 -0.06 -12.69
CA LEU A 125 -3.11 -0.34 -12.68
C LEU A 125 -2.66 -0.75 -11.29
N LEU A 126 -1.82 -1.78 -11.23
CA LEU A 126 -1.07 -2.19 -10.06
C LEU A 126 0.26 -1.43 -10.07
N CYS A 127 0.52 -0.66 -9.03
CA CYS A 127 1.72 0.15 -8.88
C CYS A 127 2.50 -0.26 -7.64
N GLY A 128 3.83 -0.15 -7.70
CA GLY A 128 4.71 -0.32 -6.55
C GLY A 128 4.91 0.98 -5.80
N VAL A 129 4.96 0.90 -4.47
CA VAL A 129 5.37 1.99 -3.59
C VAL A 129 6.72 1.62 -2.99
N ASP A 130 7.73 2.43 -3.24
CA ASP A 130 9.07 2.23 -2.68
C ASP A 130 9.12 2.80 -1.25
N ILE A 131 9.30 1.92 -0.29
CA ILE A 131 9.42 2.26 1.15
C ILE A 131 10.74 1.75 1.75
N ASP A 132 11.71 1.41 0.89
CA ASP A 132 12.99 0.83 1.33
C ASP A 132 12.79 -0.47 2.15
N SER A 133 11.86 -1.31 1.70
CA SER A 133 11.53 -2.62 2.28
C SER A 133 11.97 -3.76 1.35
N ASP A 134 12.26 -4.92 1.93
CA ASP A 134 12.54 -6.15 1.18
C ASP A 134 11.28 -6.70 0.47
N ASP A 135 10.09 -6.33 0.97
CA ASP A 135 8.81 -6.69 0.39
C ASP A 135 8.38 -5.69 -0.68
N LEU A 136 7.77 -6.16 -1.74
CA LEU A 136 7.16 -5.32 -2.76
C LEU A 136 5.83 -4.78 -2.23
N GLN A 137 5.74 -3.47 -2.02
CA GLN A 137 4.51 -2.80 -1.59
C GLN A 137 3.68 -2.42 -2.82
N LEU A 138 2.44 -2.91 -2.89
CA LEU A 138 1.56 -2.74 -4.03
C LEU A 138 0.31 -1.95 -3.67
N ILE A 139 -0.08 -1.08 -4.59
CA ILE A 139 -1.35 -0.34 -4.59
C ILE A 139 -2.07 -0.57 -5.91
N LEU A 140 -3.39 -0.41 -5.90
CA LEU A 140 -4.22 -0.43 -7.08
C LEU A 140 -4.75 0.99 -7.32
N VAL A 141 -4.55 1.53 -8.51
CA VAL A 141 -5.02 2.86 -8.90
C VAL A 141 -5.85 2.80 -10.18
N THR A 142 -6.76 3.73 -10.37
CA THR A 142 -7.44 3.89 -11.64
C THR A 142 -6.52 4.53 -12.67
N THR A 143 -6.68 4.22 -13.95
CA THR A 143 -5.87 4.84 -15.02
C THR A 143 -6.10 6.34 -15.15
N ALA A 144 -7.19 6.89 -14.59
CA ALA A 144 -7.48 8.32 -14.55
C ALA A 144 -6.66 9.06 -13.46
N GLU A 145 -6.15 8.33 -12.46
CA GLU A 145 -5.37 8.88 -11.33
C GLU A 145 -3.86 8.74 -11.55
N TYR A 146 -3.44 7.91 -12.48
CA TYR A 146 -2.07 7.70 -12.91
C TYR A 146 -1.70 8.77 -13.97
#